data_dfc718730136ab45a4b0eaef30f021d6
#
_entry.id   dfc718730136ab45a4b0eaef30f021d6
#
_cell.length_a   1.000
_cell.length_b   1.000
_cell.length_c   1.000
_cell.angle_alpha   90.00
_cell.angle_beta   90.00
_cell.angle_gamma   90.00
#
_symmetry.space_group_name_H-M   'P 1'
#
loop_
_entity.id
_entity.type
_entity.pdbx_description
1 polymer ?
#
loop_
_entity_poly.entity_id
_entity_poly.type
_entity_poly.pdbx_seq_one_letter_code
_entity_poly.pdbx_strand_id
1 'polypeptide(L)'
;MQKKIVRIENWSVVSSVIYDGYCELEPGRRLTGDVLSHTHLRNGLIYTSAIMDVDRRGGLVETRNTIYELGWVNPDYERWLQAREKAEAA
;
A
#
# COMPACT_ATOMS: atom_id res chain seq x y z
N MET A 1 6.06 19.33 -11.23
CA MET A 1 4.74 18.72 -11.46
C MET A 1 4.29 17.97 -10.23
N GLN A 2 3.06 18.20 -9.84
CA GLN A 2 2.49 17.49 -8.70
C GLN A 2 2.00 16.12 -9.12
N LYS A 3 2.25 15.13 -8.28
CA LYS A 3 1.72 13.78 -8.51
C LYS A 3 0.24 13.75 -8.18
N LYS A 4 -0.50 12.90 -8.87
CA LYS A 4 -1.90 12.66 -8.56
C LYS A 4 -2.02 11.96 -7.22
N ILE A 5 -3.10 12.27 -6.52
CA ILE A 5 -3.47 11.57 -5.28
C ILE A 5 -4.61 10.63 -5.60
N VAL A 6 -4.43 9.36 -5.32
CA VAL A 6 -5.41 8.31 -5.61
C VAL A 6 -5.67 7.55 -4.31
N ARG A 7 -6.95 7.36 -3.99
CA ARG A 7 -7.31 6.57 -2.82
C ARG A 7 -7.23 5.08 -3.13
N ILE A 8 -6.64 4.32 -2.23
CA ILE A 8 -6.53 2.88 -2.35
C ILE A 8 -7.20 2.21 -1.15
N GLU A 9 -8.10 1.27 -1.42
CA GLU A 9 -8.82 0.51 -0.40
C GLU A 9 -8.35 -0.94 -0.40
N ASN A 10 -8.63 -1.64 0.69
CA ASN A 10 -8.26 -3.05 0.83
C ASN A 10 -6.77 -3.26 0.56
N TRP A 11 -5.95 -2.32 1.04
CA TRP A 11 -4.54 -2.30 0.72
C TRP A 11 -3.72 -3.27 1.58
N SER A 12 -2.62 -3.72 1.01
CA SER A 12 -1.59 -4.48 1.69
C SER A 12 -0.24 -4.14 1.07
N VAL A 13 0.82 -4.64 1.67
CA VAL A 13 2.18 -4.38 1.19
C VAL A 13 2.88 -5.70 0.92
N VAL A 14 3.49 -5.80 -0.23
CA VAL A 14 4.16 -7.02 -0.68
C VAL A 14 5.57 -6.70 -1.18
N SER A 15 6.42 -7.72 -1.25
CA SER A 15 7.79 -7.53 -1.70
C SER A 15 7.87 -7.32 -3.21
N SER A 16 7.03 -8.00 -3.98
CA SER A 16 6.98 -7.85 -5.43
C SER A 16 5.65 -8.35 -5.97
N VAL A 17 5.40 -8.07 -7.25
CA VAL A 17 4.18 -8.54 -7.93
C VAL A 17 4.19 -10.05 -8.19
N ILE A 18 5.36 -10.68 -8.11
CA ILE A 18 5.54 -12.09 -8.41
C ILE A 18 5.49 -12.92 -7.13
N TYR A 19 5.87 -12.34 -6.02
CA TYR A 19 6.01 -13.03 -4.75
C TYR A 19 5.06 -12.43 -3.72
N ASP A 20 4.12 -13.21 -3.25
CA ASP A 20 3.00 -12.76 -2.42
C ASP A 20 3.30 -12.62 -0.94
N GLY A 21 4.56 -12.55 -0.56
CA GLY A 21 4.90 -12.36 0.84
C GLY A 21 4.51 -10.96 1.33
N TYR A 22 3.75 -10.89 2.41
CA TYR A 22 3.47 -9.61 3.04
C TYR A 22 4.74 -8.99 3.60
N CYS A 23 4.80 -7.67 3.55
CA CYS A 23 5.91 -6.88 4.06
C CYS A 23 5.39 -5.70 4.87
N GLU A 24 6.23 -5.11 5.67
CA GLU A 24 5.89 -3.88 6.35
C GLU A 24 5.85 -2.70 5.38
N LEU A 25 5.07 -1.70 5.73
CA LEU A 25 4.91 -0.49 4.94
C LEU A 25 6.18 0.35 5.06
N GLU A 26 7.04 0.25 4.06
CA GLU A 26 8.33 0.94 4.05
C GLU A 26 8.81 1.15 2.61
N PRO A 27 9.76 2.08 2.40
CA PRO A 27 10.33 2.29 1.06
C PRO A 27 10.95 1.02 0.49
N GLY A 28 10.83 0.86 -0.82
CA GLY A 28 11.33 -0.30 -1.55
C GLY A 28 10.33 -1.42 -1.70
N ARG A 29 9.27 -1.43 -0.94
CA ARG A 29 8.19 -2.42 -1.07
C ARG A 29 7.15 -1.93 -2.06
N ARG A 30 6.14 -2.76 -2.33
CA ARG A 30 5.06 -2.42 -3.25
C ARG A 30 3.73 -2.45 -2.54
N LEU A 31 2.91 -1.45 -2.85
CA LEU A 31 1.56 -1.37 -2.35
C LEU A 31 0.63 -2.08 -3.33
N THR A 32 -0.35 -2.79 -2.82
CA THR A 32 -1.40 -3.40 -3.64
C THR A 32 -2.75 -3.17 -2.98
N GLY A 33 -3.79 -3.10 -3.77
CA GLY A 33 -5.14 -2.87 -3.29
C GLY A 33 -6.06 -2.46 -4.42
N ASP A 34 -7.26 -2.04 -4.05
CA ASP A 34 -8.29 -1.65 -5.00
C ASP A 34 -8.35 -0.14 -5.15
N VAL A 35 -8.32 0.33 -6.37
CA VAL A 35 -8.51 1.75 -6.67
C VAL A 35 -9.82 1.96 -7.42
N LEU A 36 -10.49 3.04 -7.05
CA LEU A 36 -11.62 3.56 -7.79
C LEU A 36 -11.17 4.88 -8.39
N SER A 37 -10.93 4.89 -9.67
CA SER A 37 -10.39 6.06 -10.34
C SER A 37 -11.33 6.51 -11.46
N HIS A 38 -11.49 7.81 -11.56
CA HIS A 38 -12.28 8.41 -12.63
C HIS A 38 -11.43 8.78 -13.84
N THR A 39 -10.15 8.47 -13.81
CA THR A 39 -9.23 8.95 -14.83
C THR A 39 -8.52 7.81 -15.54
N HIS A 40 -7.20 7.81 -15.50
CA HIS A 40 -6.37 6.95 -16.34
C HIS A 40 -6.09 5.57 -15.76
N LEU A 41 -6.32 5.40 -14.45
CA LEU A 41 -6.11 4.11 -13.82
C LEU A 41 -7.35 3.26 -13.95
N ARG A 42 -7.16 1.98 -14.19
CA ARG A 42 -8.27 1.03 -14.17
C ARG A 42 -8.81 0.92 -12.75
N ASN A 43 -10.12 0.81 -12.63
CA ASN A 43 -10.72 0.42 -11.36
C ASN A 43 -10.36 -1.03 -11.06
N GLY A 44 -10.11 -1.31 -9.78
CA GLY A 44 -9.83 -2.66 -9.33
C GLY A 44 -8.45 -2.82 -8.75
N LEU A 45 -8.01 -4.07 -8.64
CA LEU A 45 -6.75 -4.42 -8.00
C LEU A 45 -5.56 -3.94 -8.82
N ILE A 46 -4.66 -3.24 -8.15
CA ILE A 46 -3.41 -2.80 -8.75
C ILE A 46 -2.21 -3.19 -7.88
N TYR A 47 -1.04 -3.20 -8.51
CA TYR A 47 0.26 -3.25 -7.83
C TYR A 47 1.02 -1.99 -8.22
N THR A 48 1.51 -1.26 -7.24
CA THR A 48 2.23 -0.02 -7.52
C THR A 48 3.69 -0.29 -7.90
N SER A 49 4.35 0.74 -8.40
CA SER A 49 5.80 0.76 -8.42
C SER A 49 6.32 0.81 -6.97
N ALA A 50 7.64 0.70 -6.81
CA ALA A 50 8.23 0.68 -5.48
C ALA A 50 7.87 1.93 -4.69
N ILE A 51 7.56 1.75 -3.42
CA ILE A 51 7.28 2.85 -2.50
C ILE A 51 8.56 3.66 -2.33
N MET A 52 8.44 4.97 -2.48
CA MET A 52 9.55 5.90 -2.30
C MET A 52 9.53 6.53 -0.91
N ASP A 53 8.35 6.84 -0.40
CA ASP A 53 8.21 7.51 0.89
C ASP A 53 6.87 7.18 1.51
N VAL A 54 6.82 7.18 2.84
CA VAL A 54 5.61 6.87 3.60
C VAL A 54 5.37 7.96 4.62
N ASP A 55 4.21 8.57 4.57
CA ASP A 55 3.72 9.49 5.60
C ASP A 55 2.66 8.77 6.42
N ARG A 56 3.07 8.19 7.53
CA ARG A 56 2.16 7.39 8.37
C ARG A 56 1.09 8.24 9.02
N ARG A 57 1.41 9.48 9.38
CA ARG A 57 0.46 10.39 9.99
C ARG A 57 -0.66 10.78 9.05
N GLY A 58 -0.28 11.12 7.84
CA GLY A 58 -1.23 11.54 6.82
C GLY A 58 -1.90 10.38 6.10
N GLY A 59 -1.42 9.16 6.30
CA GLY A 59 -1.92 8.01 5.58
C GLY A 59 -1.61 8.08 4.09
N LEU A 60 -0.44 8.60 3.71
CA LEU A 60 -0.05 8.79 2.33
C LEU A 60 1.19 7.96 2.01
N VAL A 61 1.18 7.37 0.83
CA VAL A 61 2.30 6.59 0.30
C VAL A 61 2.67 7.12 -1.06
N GLU A 62 3.91 7.55 -1.20
CA GLU A 62 4.41 8.07 -2.46
C GLU A 62 5.14 7.00 -3.24
N THR A 63 4.75 6.85 -4.50
CA THR A 63 5.47 6.04 -5.48
C THR A 63 6.01 6.95 -6.57
N ARG A 64 6.59 6.35 -7.60
CA ARG A 64 7.24 7.12 -8.66
C ARG A 64 6.33 8.15 -9.31
N ASN A 65 5.08 7.79 -9.58
CA ASN A 65 4.18 8.62 -10.37
C ASN A 65 2.93 9.06 -9.62
N THR A 66 2.69 8.55 -8.43
CA THR A 66 1.40 8.71 -7.76
C THR A 66 1.60 8.78 -6.25
N ILE A 67 0.73 9.52 -5.60
CA ILE A 67 0.60 9.49 -4.13
C ILE A 67 -0.69 8.74 -3.83
N TYR A 68 -0.61 7.70 -3.01
CA TYR A 68 -1.77 6.92 -2.62
C TYR A 68 -2.23 7.32 -1.22
N GLU A 69 -3.51 7.64 -1.12
CA GLU A 69 -4.15 7.84 0.16
C GLU A 69 -4.68 6.50 0.65
N LEU A 70 -4.19 6.05 1.80
CA LEU A 70 -4.56 4.75 2.35
C LEU A 70 -5.96 4.78 2.92
N GLY A 71 -6.85 3.99 2.36
CA GLY A 71 -8.17 3.74 2.91
C GLY A 71 -8.13 2.60 3.91
N TRP A 72 -9.13 1.73 3.88
CA TRP A 72 -9.14 0.61 4.81
C TRP A 72 -8.14 -0.46 4.39
N VAL A 73 -7.51 -1.06 5.41
CA VAL A 73 -6.48 -2.07 5.22
C VAL A 73 -7.12 -3.43 4.93
N ASN A 74 -6.45 -4.25 4.12
CA ASN A 74 -6.87 -5.62 3.89
C ASN A 74 -6.90 -6.38 5.23
N PRO A 75 -8.01 -7.08 5.57
CA PRO A 75 -8.12 -7.76 6.86
C PRO A 75 -7.05 -8.83 7.11
N ASP A 76 -6.64 -9.56 6.08
CA ASP A 76 -5.60 -10.58 6.22
C ASP A 76 -4.25 -9.92 6.51
N TYR A 77 -3.98 -8.81 5.84
CA TYR A 77 -2.76 -8.04 6.07
C TYR A 77 -2.74 -7.46 7.48
N GLU A 78 -3.87 -6.93 7.93
CA GLU A 78 -3.98 -6.40 9.29
C GLU A 78 -3.70 -7.49 10.33
N ARG A 79 -4.24 -8.68 10.14
CA ARG A 79 -3.95 -9.82 11.02
C ARG A 79 -2.48 -10.17 11.02
N TRP A 80 -1.84 -10.14 9.85
CA TRP A 80 -0.41 -10.40 9.73
C TRP A 80 0.40 -9.37 10.51
N LEU A 81 0.05 -8.08 10.40
CA LEU A 81 0.72 -7.01 11.15
C LEU A 81 0.54 -7.19 12.66
N GLN A 82 -0.66 -7.49 13.11
CA GLN A 82 -0.95 -7.70 14.52
C GLN A 82 -0.19 -8.89 15.08
N ALA A 83 -0.08 -9.96 14.33
CA ALA A 83 0.68 -11.14 14.74
C ALA A 83 2.17 -10.82 14.91
N ARG A 84 2.70 -9.98 14.04
CA ARG A 84 4.10 -9.55 14.15
C ARG A 84 4.32 -8.66 15.39
N GLU A 85 3.42 -7.74 15.65
CA GLU A 85 3.52 -6.90 16.85
C GLU A 85 3.52 -7.73 18.13
N LYS A 86 2.66 -8.74 18.21
CA LYS A 86 2.64 -9.65 19.36
C LYS A 86 3.94 -10.44 19.49
N ALA A 87 4.48 -10.91 18.38
CA ALA A 87 5.74 -11.65 18.39
C ALA A 87 6.89 -10.77 18.87
N GLU A 88 6.91 -9.49 18.46
CA GLU A 88 7.95 -8.55 18.88
C GLU A 88 7.82 -8.13 20.34
N ALA A 89 6.59 -8.10 20.85
CA ALA A 89 6.32 -7.72 22.23
C ALA A 89 6.58 -8.85 23.24
N ALA A 90 6.66 -10.07 22.76
CA ALA A 90 6.83 -11.25 23.62
C ALA A 90 8.25 -11.40 24.17
#